data_0e85ca56d95ce41735ffdddcdf16ef64
#
_entry.id   0e85ca56d95ce41735ffdddcdf16ef64
#
_cell.length_a   1.000
_cell.length_b   1.000
_cell.length_c   1.000
_cell.angle_alpha   90.00
_cell.angle_beta   90.00
_cell.angle_gamma   90.00
#
_symmetry.space_group_name_H-M   'P 1'
#
loop_
_entity.id
_entity.type
_entity.pdbx_description
1 polymer ?
#
loop_
_entity_poly.entity_id
_entity_poly.type
_entity_poly.pdbx_seq_one_letter_code
_entity_poly.pdbx_strand_id
1 'polypeptide(L)'
;MAVVDAHLAELEAMNLSVVDVIESVDAVLLGQVDASLVFQLAALEDVVMVERYGNIVLYGDIQTPAVKARNSSFYPVGAWDLGFTGKDVNIAMVDTGVDNEHPGLNEKFIAGYDAVCYLHSDPTCTAGGVRETDGTYDPDDGHQHGTACMGMAAATGIDASGAQTDFYGSAPDADLVDVRIGTDAGAGPFENYLLAQEFYESAMNGLQWIIDNRDTAWQGADEANYGIDIISLSWGITSHEGGGSDGEDMHSRILNEAMELGVVVSVAAGNDGPDNDGLSGMGSSSLSITVGATDDQNTVDRSDDTVAGYSSRGQRRDNGDGNPLNELKPEVSAPGSNIVQAEGCVTSSGCVNLLGGSAEDNGYTGRGSGTSYATPSVSGILAMMIEANPDLTTAEMKEILKLTAERRGEASAPDVDPFWNRDFGWGMVDAYEAVKLAMYLAEENLTGTVDVSTQVHILNSSVNATTGLHELRGVAWGQAGSVSKVEFRIDGGPWMEAAYETVEGGLAALERFEWVVALDLDRLEAGNQTVEVRGLNEQGAPSLSVFAAVVGTCLLYTSDAADD
;
A
#
# COMPACT_ATOMS: atom_id res chain seq x y z
N MET A 1 30.23 -12.42 35.65
CA MET A 1 31.57 -13.03 36.02
C MET A 1 32.33 -13.17 34.71
N ALA A 2 33.55 -12.70 34.64
CA ALA A 2 34.30 -12.76 33.39
C ALA A 2 34.53 -14.22 32.91
N VAL A 3 34.39 -14.43 31.63
CA VAL A 3 34.71 -15.73 31.02
C VAL A 3 36.21 -16.01 31.19
N VAL A 4 36.57 -17.15 31.74
CA VAL A 4 37.96 -17.58 31.98
C VAL A 4 38.23 -18.91 31.30
N ASP A 5 39.52 -19.26 31.13
CA ASP A 5 39.96 -20.47 30.48
C ASP A 5 39.31 -21.75 31.04
N ALA A 6 38.98 -21.77 32.34
CA ALA A 6 38.31 -22.88 32.98
C ALA A 6 36.90 -23.14 32.41
N HIS A 7 36.16 -22.10 32.10
CA HIS A 7 34.81 -22.21 31.50
C HIS A 7 34.91 -22.78 30.07
N LEU A 8 35.90 -22.31 29.30
CA LEU A 8 36.12 -22.80 27.95
C LEU A 8 36.52 -24.28 27.94
N ALA A 9 37.43 -24.69 28.90
CA ALA A 9 37.83 -26.07 29.04
C ALA A 9 36.66 -27.00 29.45
N GLU A 10 35.71 -26.51 30.25
CA GLU A 10 34.50 -27.25 30.62
C GLU A 10 33.58 -27.47 29.42
N LEU A 11 33.39 -26.46 28.59
CA LEU A 11 32.60 -26.55 27.34
C LEU A 11 33.26 -27.51 26.32
N GLU A 12 34.59 -27.46 26.19
CA GLU A 12 35.34 -28.39 25.37
C GLU A 12 35.23 -29.85 25.87
N ALA A 13 35.26 -30.04 27.20
CA ALA A 13 35.07 -31.36 27.80
C ALA A 13 33.65 -31.93 27.53
N MET A 14 32.68 -31.11 27.30
CA MET A 14 31.34 -31.48 26.83
C MET A 14 31.27 -31.69 25.30
N ASN A 15 32.42 -31.64 24.61
CA ASN A 15 32.51 -31.72 23.16
C ASN A 15 31.75 -30.64 22.39
N LEU A 16 31.70 -29.44 22.97
CA LEU A 16 31.06 -28.27 22.37
C LEU A 16 32.09 -27.38 21.67
N SER A 17 31.72 -26.86 20.52
CA SER A 17 32.58 -25.96 19.75
C SER A 17 32.30 -24.51 20.19
N VAL A 18 33.31 -23.89 20.79
CA VAL A 18 33.30 -22.46 21.07
C VAL A 18 33.57 -21.71 19.76
N VAL A 19 32.61 -20.84 19.35
CA VAL A 19 32.74 -20.03 18.15
C VAL A 19 33.42 -18.71 18.48
N ASP A 20 33.01 -18.07 19.57
CA ASP A 20 33.56 -16.78 20.01
C ASP A 20 33.28 -16.52 21.50
N VAL A 21 33.98 -15.55 22.07
CA VAL A 21 33.80 -15.06 23.43
C VAL A 21 33.52 -13.56 23.39
N ILE A 22 32.34 -13.14 23.86
CA ILE A 22 31.95 -11.75 23.90
C ILE A 22 32.22 -11.17 25.29
N GLU A 23 33.44 -10.68 25.49
CA GLU A 23 33.95 -10.24 26.78
C GLU A 23 33.13 -9.12 27.44
N SER A 24 32.54 -8.23 26.64
CA SER A 24 31.75 -7.08 27.14
C SER A 24 30.48 -7.45 27.89
N VAL A 25 29.96 -8.66 27.66
CA VAL A 25 28.73 -9.18 28.28
C VAL A 25 28.93 -10.54 28.92
N ASP A 26 30.19 -10.98 29.08
CA ASP A 26 30.59 -12.27 29.70
C ASP A 26 29.86 -13.48 29.07
N ALA A 27 29.75 -13.49 27.74
CA ALA A 27 29.03 -14.53 26.99
C ALA A 27 29.98 -15.38 26.13
N VAL A 28 29.62 -16.65 25.92
CA VAL A 28 30.29 -17.58 25.00
C VAL A 28 29.32 -17.98 23.91
N LEU A 29 29.73 -17.80 22.65
CA LEU A 29 28.99 -18.28 21.50
C LEU A 29 29.41 -19.72 21.19
N LEU A 30 28.44 -20.63 21.21
CA LEU A 30 28.67 -22.05 20.88
C LEU A 30 28.16 -22.32 19.46
N GLY A 31 28.82 -23.25 18.79
CA GLY A 31 28.38 -23.79 17.51
C GLY A 31 27.08 -24.60 17.64
N GLN A 32 26.86 -25.52 16.71
CA GLN A 32 25.68 -26.38 16.78
C GLN A 32 25.68 -27.21 18.07
N VAL A 33 24.69 -26.97 18.94
CA VAL A 33 24.51 -27.68 20.21
C VAL A 33 23.28 -28.59 20.09
N ASP A 34 23.46 -29.87 20.47
CA ASP A 34 22.32 -30.77 20.54
C ASP A 34 21.34 -30.30 21.63
N ALA A 35 20.05 -30.30 21.30
CA ALA A 35 19.00 -29.82 22.22
C ALA A 35 18.98 -30.56 23.58
N SER A 36 19.45 -31.79 23.63
CA SER A 36 19.57 -32.59 24.87
C SER A 36 20.62 -32.04 25.86
N LEU A 37 21.57 -31.22 25.39
CA LEU A 37 22.62 -30.63 26.22
C LEU A 37 22.21 -29.29 26.84
N VAL A 38 21.13 -28.67 26.40
CA VAL A 38 20.69 -27.32 26.85
C VAL A 38 20.49 -27.29 28.37
N PHE A 39 19.85 -28.29 28.94
CA PHE A 39 19.66 -28.38 30.41
C PHE A 39 20.95 -28.65 31.18
N GLN A 40 21.91 -29.33 30.55
CA GLN A 40 23.22 -29.56 31.17
C GLN A 40 24.03 -28.26 31.17
N LEU A 41 24.00 -27.50 30.07
CA LEU A 41 24.61 -26.18 30.00
C LEU A 41 24.02 -25.21 31.03
N ALA A 42 22.69 -25.17 31.14
CA ALA A 42 22.01 -24.32 32.11
C ALA A 42 22.27 -24.71 33.58
N ALA A 43 22.78 -25.90 33.82
CA ALA A 43 23.11 -26.41 35.16
C ALA A 43 24.58 -26.18 35.57
N LEU A 44 25.42 -25.66 34.70
CA LEU A 44 26.80 -25.27 35.03
C LEU A 44 26.80 -24.12 36.05
N GLU A 45 27.77 -24.13 37.01
CA GLU A 45 27.75 -23.24 38.18
C GLU A 45 27.75 -21.76 37.85
N ASP A 46 28.42 -21.35 36.75
CA ASP A 46 28.61 -19.99 36.34
C ASP A 46 27.71 -19.55 35.17
N VAL A 47 26.79 -20.42 34.72
CA VAL A 47 25.86 -20.11 33.63
C VAL A 47 24.59 -19.48 34.18
N VAL A 48 24.33 -18.23 33.81
CA VAL A 48 23.15 -17.45 34.19
C VAL A 48 22.00 -17.68 33.23
N MET A 49 22.29 -17.83 31.96
CA MET A 49 21.31 -17.98 30.90
C MET A 49 21.88 -18.79 29.72
N VAL A 50 21.05 -19.63 29.14
CA VAL A 50 21.32 -20.27 27.84
C VAL A 50 20.20 -19.82 26.91
N GLU A 51 20.59 -19.14 25.85
CA GLU A 51 19.67 -18.68 24.83
C GLU A 51 20.02 -19.28 23.46
N ARG A 52 19.02 -19.43 22.64
CA ARG A 52 19.18 -19.84 21.25
C ARG A 52 19.53 -18.62 20.40
N TYR A 53 20.39 -18.78 19.42
CA TYR A 53 20.52 -17.77 18.37
C TYR A 53 19.15 -17.46 17.81
N GLY A 54 18.77 -16.20 17.88
CA GLY A 54 17.64 -15.69 17.13
C GLY A 54 17.91 -15.84 15.63
N ASN A 55 16.89 -16.03 14.85
CA ASN A 55 17.05 -15.84 13.42
C ASN A 55 17.44 -14.37 13.21
N ILE A 56 18.53 -14.14 12.48
CA ILE A 56 18.82 -12.79 11.98
C ILE A 56 17.78 -12.57 10.89
N VAL A 57 16.79 -11.77 11.18
CA VAL A 57 15.84 -11.28 10.19
C VAL A 57 16.43 -9.99 9.65
N LEU A 58 16.78 -9.97 8.39
CA LEU A 58 17.09 -8.73 7.67
C LEU A 58 15.75 -8.05 7.41
N TYR A 59 15.51 -6.94 8.07
CA TYR A 59 14.27 -6.19 7.98
C TYR A 59 14.24 -5.36 6.68
N GLY A 60 13.59 -5.78 5.67
CA GLY A 60 13.43 -5.14 4.37
C GLY A 60 12.63 -6.01 3.43
N ASP A 61 12.47 -7.25 3.84
CA ASP A 61 11.62 -8.27 3.23
C ASP A 61 10.19 -8.27 3.79
N ILE A 62 9.86 -7.35 4.72
CA ILE A 62 8.61 -7.34 5.49
C ILE A 62 7.49 -6.62 4.75
N GLN A 63 7.76 -5.47 4.15
CA GLN A 63 6.74 -4.59 3.61
C GLN A 63 5.86 -5.26 2.55
N THR A 64 6.43 -5.90 1.53
CA THR A 64 5.65 -6.54 0.46
C THR A 64 4.79 -7.71 0.93
N PRO A 65 5.26 -8.61 1.85
CA PRO A 65 4.37 -9.59 2.45
C PRO A 65 3.40 -9.00 3.49
N ALA A 66 3.74 -7.91 4.17
CA ALA A 66 2.83 -7.24 5.10
C ALA A 66 1.63 -6.59 4.39
N VAL A 67 1.81 -6.00 3.21
CA VAL A 67 0.70 -5.52 2.36
C VAL A 67 0.05 -6.64 1.54
N LYS A 68 0.51 -7.89 1.66
CA LYS A 68 0.07 -9.07 0.90
C LYS A 68 0.22 -8.92 -0.62
N ALA A 69 1.20 -8.16 -1.08
CA ALA A 69 1.61 -8.16 -2.48
C ALA A 69 2.23 -9.53 -2.83
N ARG A 70 3.16 -10.03 -2.02
CA ARG A 70 3.70 -11.40 -2.14
C ARG A 70 3.32 -12.28 -0.96
N ASN A 71 3.38 -13.59 -1.16
CA ASN A 71 3.12 -14.57 -0.11
C ASN A 71 4.25 -14.61 0.95
N SER A 72 3.94 -15.19 2.09
CA SER A 72 4.86 -15.43 3.19
C SER A 72 4.46 -16.66 3.98
N SER A 73 5.29 -17.04 4.95
CA SER A 73 4.89 -18.11 5.88
C SER A 73 3.69 -17.73 6.75
N PHE A 74 3.41 -16.45 6.91
CA PHE A 74 2.28 -15.93 7.69
C PHE A 74 1.02 -15.75 6.81
N TYR A 75 1.18 -15.14 5.64
CA TYR A 75 0.14 -15.02 4.61
C TYR A 75 0.52 -15.90 3.42
N PRO A 76 -0.06 -17.10 3.29
CA PRO A 76 0.38 -18.08 2.30
C PRO A 76 0.03 -17.72 0.84
N VAL A 77 -0.75 -16.66 0.64
CA VAL A 77 -1.12 -16.12 -0.68
C VAL A 77 -0.98 -14.60 -0.68
N GLY A 78 -0.51 -14.04 -1.79
CA GLY A 78 -0.42 -12.62 -2.09
C GLY A 78 -0.92 -12.31 -3.50
N ALA A 79 -0.95 -11.04 -3.88
CA ALA A 79 -1.40 -10.60 -5.20
C ALA A 79 -0.58 -11.22 -6.34
N TRP A 80 0.73 -11.44 -6.14
CA TRP A 80 1.58 -12.09 -7.15
C TRP A 80 1.17 -13.54 -7.44
N ASP A 81 0.60 -14.25 -6.47
CA ASP A 81 0.08 -15.61 -6.69
C ASP A 81 -1.17 -15.62 -7.60
N LEU A 82 -1.82 -14.47 -7.80
CA LEU A 82 -2.88 -14.28 -8.79
C LEU A 82 -2.32 -14.03 -10.20
N GLY A 83 -1.01 -13.78 -10.32
CA GLY A 83 -0.30 -13.58 -11.58
C GLY A 83 -0.07 -12.11 -11.96
N PHE A 84 -0.28 -11.15 -11.04
CA PHE A 84 -0.16 -9.73 -11.28
C PHE A 84 1.00 -9.12 -10.51
N THR A 85 1.87 -8.41 -11.22
CA THR A 85 3.12 -7.82 -10.73
C THR A 85 3.31 -6.38 -11.19
N GLY A 86 2.28 -5.77 -11.82
CA GLY A 86 2.26 -4.41 -12.35
C GLY A 86 2.76 -4.29 -13.78
N LYS A 87 2.81 -5.40 -14.51
CA LYS A 87 3.33 -5.43 -15.87
C LYS A 87 2.55 -4.53 -16.82
N ASP A 88 3.27 -3.84 -17.71
CA ASP A 88 2.73 -2.92 -18.71
C ASP A 88 1.97 -1.72 -18.08
N VAL A 89 2.35 -1.30 -16.86
CA VAL A 89 1.77 -0.15 -16.15
C VAL A 89 2.84 0.88 -15.82
N ASN A 90 2.62 2.14 -16.19
CA ASN A 90 3.54 3.25 -16.04
C ASN A 90 3.26 4.07 -14.78
N ILE A 91 4.22 4.11 -13.86
CA ILE A 91 4.16 4.94 -12.64
C ILE A 91 4.99 6.21 -12.85
N ALA A 92 4.33 7.37 -12.88
CA ALA A 92 5.02 8.65 -12.81
C ALA A 92 5.47 8.92 -11.36
N MET A 93 6.78 8.77 -11.14
CA MET A 93 7.40 9.15 -9.86
C MET A 93 7.72 10.64 -9.90
N VAL A 94 6.91 11.43 -9.22
CA VAL A 94 7.05 12.90 -9.18
C VAL A 94 7.82 13.25 -7.92
N ASP A 95 9.15 13.33 -8.03
CA ASP A 95 10.05 13.39 -6.89
C ASP A 95 11.40 14.07 -7.23
N THR A 96 12.47 13.70 -6.54
CA THR A 96 13.83 14.24 -6.72
C THR A 96 14.57 13.68 -7.92
N GLY A 97 13.95 12.79 -8.68
CA GLY A 97 14.52 11.98 -9.73
C GLY A 97 14.61 10.52 -9.30
N VAL A 98 14.95 9.64 -10.23
CA VAL A 98 15.17 8.21 -9.98
C VAL A 98 16.46 7.76 -10.64
N ASP A 99 17.36 7.14 -9.89
CA ASP A 99 18.57 6.53 -10.41
C ASP A 99 18.22 5.20 -11.12
N ASN A 100 18.18 5.22 -12.44
CA ASN A 100 17.85 4.05 -13.25
C ASN A 100 19.04 3.08 -13.43
N GLU A 101 20.25 3.43 -12.98
CA GLU A 101 21.38 2.52 -12.87
C GLU A 101 21.30 1.62 -11.66
N HIS A 102 20.39 1.90 -10.71
CA HIS A 102 20.13 0.98 -9.61
C HIS A 102 19.69 -0.38 -10.14
N PRO A 103 20.38 -1.50 -9.82
CA PRO A 103 20.12 -2.80 -10.44
C PRO A 103 18.67 -3.28 -10.29
N GLY A 104 18.01 -2.91 -9.19
CA GLY A 104 16.61 -3.23 -8.94
C GLY A 104 15.61 -2.36 -9.71
N LEU A 105 16.07 -1.28 -10.37
CA LEU A 105 15.26 -0.35 -11.15
C LEU A 105 15.71 -0.28 -12.61
N ASN A 106 16.75 -1.03 -12.95
CA ASN A 106 17.28 -1.07 -14.31
C ASN A 106 16.22 -1.58 -15.31
N GLU A 107 16.25 -1.03 -16.52
CA GLU A 107 15.34 -1.35 -17.64
C GLU A 107 13.85 -0.94 -17.43
N LYS A 108 13.52 -0.20 -16.35
CA LYS A 108 12.15 0.26 -16.10
C LYS A 108 11.79 1.61 -16.71
N PHE A 109 12.79 2.38 -17.11
CA PHE A 109 12.59 3.73 -17.58
C PHE A 109 11.95 3.78 -18.98
N ILE A 110 10.77 4.40 -19.07
CA ILE A 110 10.03 4.61 -20.32
C ILE A 110 10.19 6.03 -20.83
N ALA A 111 9.96 7.02 -20.00
CA ALA A 111 10.02 8.42 -20.33
C ALA A 111 10.38 9.27 -19.09
N GLY A 112 10.75 10.53 -19.29
CA GLY A 112 11.02 11.42 -18.19
C GLY A 112 10.93 12.89 -18.55
N TYR A 113 10.75 13.71 -17.51
CA TYR A 113 10.67 15.15 -17.62
C TYR A 113 11.37 15.81 -16.43
N ASP A 114 12.31 16.71 -16.74
CA ASP A 114 12.98 17.51 -15.74
C ASP A 114 12.34 18.90 -15.61
N ALA A 115 11.40 19.02 -14.70
CA ALA A 115 10.69 20.27 -14.46
C ALA A 115 11.60 21.35 -13.84
N VAL A 116 12.65 20.97 -13.11
CA VAL A 116 13.65 21.91 -12.55
C VAL A 116 14.46 22.55 -13.69
N CYS A 117 14.96 21.75 -14.59
CA CYS A 117 15.69 22.22 -15.77
C CYS A 117 14.85 23.17 -16.65
N TYR A 118 13.60 22.83 -16.86
CA TYR A 118 12.68 23.63 -17.66
C TYR A 118 12.53 25.06 -17.11
N LEU A 119 12.28 25.19 -15.82
CA LEU A 119 12.07 26.49 -15.19
C LEU A 119 13.32 27.38 -15.19
N HIS A 120 14.47 26.79 -14.97
CA HIS A 120 15.71 27.55 -14.84
C HIS A 120 16.45 27.75 -16.15
N SER A 121 15.95 27.20 -17.25
CA SER A 121 16.56 27.29 -18.59
C SER A 121 18.05 26.94 -18.59
N ASP A 122 18.40 25.91 -17.80
CA ASP A 122 19.77 25.47 -17.66
C ASP A 122 20.32 24.95 -18.97
N PRO A 123 21.49 25.46 -19.42
CA PRO A 123 22.07 25.00 -20.67
C PRO A 123 22.60 23.56 -20.64
N THR A 124 22.70 22.95 -19.45
CA THR A 124 23.07 21.55 -19.31
C THR A 124 21.83 20.64 -19.39
N CYS A 125 20.64 21.20 -19.27
CA CYS A 125 19.41 20.47 -19.49
C CYS A 125 19.25 20.16 -20.99
N THR A 126 18.80 18.97 -21.26
CA THR A 126 18.42 18.58 -22.61
C THR A 126 17.26 19.42 -23.13
N ALA A 127 17.24 19.69 -24.43
CA ALA A 127 16.32 20.61 -25.07
C ALA A 127 14.85 20.25 -24.74
N GLY A 128 14.19 21.11 -23.95
CA GLY A 128 12.80 20.93 -23.53
C GLY A 128 12.57 20.09 -22.31
N GLY A 129 13.61 19.57 -21.64
CA GLY A 129 13.49 18.76 -20.41
C GLY A 129 12.81 17.41 -20.60
N VAL A 130 12.45 17.07 -21.82
CA VAL A 130 11.80 15.78 -22.12
C VAL A 130 12.86 14.79 -22.55
N ARG A 131 12.97 13.70 -21.85
CA ARG A 131 13.66 12.55 -22.39
C ARG A 131 12.68 11.68 -23.13
N GLU A 132 12.99 11.56 -24.39
CA GLU A 132 12.56 10.42 -25.16
C GLU A 132 13.55 9.27 -24.94
N THR A 133 13.20 8.07 -25.33
CA THR A 133 14.03 6.87 -25.29
C THR A 133 15.27 6.94 -26.20
N ASP A 134 15.65 8.12 -26.66
CA ASP A 134 16.80 8.38 -27.54
C ASP A 134 18.13 8.59 -26.79
N GLY A 135 18.10 8.55 -25.45
CA GLY A 135 19.28 8.72 -24.60
C GLY A 135 19.71 10.17 -24.38
N THR A 136 18.86 11.16 -24.69
CA THR A 136 19.18 12.59 -24.51
C THR A 136 18.94 13.09 -23.09
N TYR A 137 18.16 12.37 -22.28
CA TYR A 137 17.94 12.61 -20.86
C TYR A 137 18.41 11.39 -20.09
N ASP A 138 19.08 11.58 -18.99
CA ASP A 138 19.50 10.52 -18.09
C ASP A 138 18.82 10.72 -16.75
N PRO A 139 17.89 9.84 -16.33
CA PRO A 139 17.22 9.98 -15.06
C PRO A 139 18.19 9.70 -13.92
N ASP A 140 18.57 10.76 -13.25
CA ASP A 140 19.47 10.74 -12.09
C ASP A 140 18.75 11.24 -10.85
N ASP A 141 19.20 10.79 -9.69
CA ASP A 141 18.70 11.26 -8.39
C ASP A 141 19.84 11.75 -7.51
N GLY A 142 19.93 13.04 -7.33
CA GLY A 142 20.96 13.65 -6.47
C GLY A 142 20.62 13.63 -4.99
N HIS A 143 19.39 13.23 -4.61
CA HIS A 143 18.91 13.25 -3.24
C HIS A 143 18.60 11.86 -2.67
N GLN A 144 18.36 10.86 -3.49
CA GLN A 144 17.94 9.48 -3.19
C GLN A 144 16.45 9.28 -2.84
N HIS A 145 15.69 10.31 -2.55
CA HIS A 145 14.31 10.14 -2.10
C HIS A 145 13.43 9.54 -3.19
N GLY A 146 13.52 10.04 -4.43
CA GLY A 146 12.74 9.50 -5.54
C GLY A 146 13.13 8.06 -5.89
N THR A 147 14.43 7.73 -5.85
CA THR A 147 14.92 6.35 -6.04
C THR A 147 14.38 5.41 -4.97
N ALA A 148 14.39 5.84 -3.70
CA ALA A 148 13.83 5.08 -2.60
C ALA A 148 12.31 4.87 -2.78
N CYS A 149 11.59 5.91 -3.19
CA CYS A 149 10.15 5.83 -3.44
C CYS A 149 9.84 4.88 -4.62
N MET A 150 10.55 5.00 -5.74
CA MET A 150 10.35 4.06 -6.86
C MET A 150 10.72 2.62 -6.48
N GLY A 151 11.74 2.45 -5.63
CA GLY A 151 12.08 1.16 -5.07
C GLY A 151 10.93 0.51 -4.31
N MET A 152 10.19 1.28 -3.52
CA MET A 152 9.01 0.79 -2.78
C MET A 152 7.86 0.42 -3.71
N ALA A 153 7.71 1.12 -4.84
CA ALA A 153 6.70 0.80 -5.83
C ALA A 153 7.06 -0.43 -6.66
N ALA A 154 8.30 -0.49 -7.19
CA ALA A 154 8.59 -1.40 -8.28
C ALA A 154 10.00 -2.03 -8.29
N ALA A 155 10.79 -2.00 -7.21
CA ALA A 155 12.09 -2.66 -7.22
C ALA A 155 11.95 -4.17 -7.46
N THR A 156 12.90 -4.72 -8.26
CA THR A 156 12.97 -6.15 -8.56
C THR A 156 13.75 -6.96 -7.52
N GLY A 157 14.31 -6.31 -6.52
CA GLY A 157 15.13 -6.97 -5.49
C GLY A 157 16.55 -7.33 -5.93
N ILE A 158 16.99 -6.98 -7.13
CA ILE A 158 18.37 -7.24 -7.59
C ILE A 158 19.30 -6.20 -6.97
N ASP A 159 20.35 -6.66 -6.28
CA ASP A 159 21.35 -5.80 -5.65
C ASP A 159 22.54 -5.47 -6.57
N ALA A 160 23.46 -4.63 -6.10
CA ALA A 160 24.66 -4.22 -6.83
C ALA A 160 25.60 -5.38 -7.22
N SER A 161 25.49 -6.53 -6.58
CA SER A 161 26.25 -7.74 -6.97
C SER A 161 25.55 -8.56 -8.05
N GLY A 162 24.33 -8.19 -8.43
CA GLY A 162 23.44 -8.95 -9.30
C GLY A 162 22.73 -10.10 -8.59
N ALA A 163 22.77 -10.14 -7.26
CA ALA A 163 22.10 -11.18 -6.48
C ALA A 163 20.63 -10.78 -6.23
N GLN A 164 19.74 -11.78 -6.25
CA GLN A 164 18.36 -11.61 -5.87
C GLN A 164 18.25 -11.50 -4.35
N THR A 165 17.62 -10.45 -3.88
CA THR A 165 17.30 -10.21 -2.48
C THR A 165 15.79 -10.27 -2.25
N ASP A 166 15.35 -10.04 -1.02
CA ASP A 166 13.93 -9.94 -0.67
C ASP A 166 13.39 -8.48 -0.69
N PHE A 167 14.20 -7.52 -1.14
CA PHE A 167 13.87 -6.09 -1.14
C PHE A 167 13.11 -5.68 -2.41
N TYR A 168 11.89 -6.17 -2.54
CA TYR A 168 11.02 -5.87 -3.67
C TYR A 168 10.15 -4.64 -3.42
N GLY A 169 9.80 -3.95 -4.50
CA GLY A 169 8.60 -3.12 -4.54
C GLY A 169 7.32 -3.95 -4.62
N SER A 170 6.18 -3.31 -4.42
CA SER A 170 4.88 -4.00 -4.47
C SER A 170 4.56 -4.55 -5.86
N ALA A 171 4.98 -3.86 -6.92
CA ALA A 171 4.76 -4.20 -8.33
C ALA A 171 6.08 -4.25 -9.10
N PRO A 172 6.86 -5.34 -8.98
CA PRO A 172 8.23 -5.39 -9.52
C PRO A 172 8.33 -5.35 -11.05
N ASP A 173 7.25 -5.50 -11.77
CA ASP A 173 7.22 -5.41 -13.23
C ASP A 173 6.60 -4.09 -13.76
N ALA A 174 6.23 -3.14 -12.88
CA ALA A 174 5.79 -1.82 -13.30
C ALA A 174 6.95 -0.97 -13.83
N ASP A 175 6.64 -0.08 -14.76
CA ASP A 175 7.59 0.80 -15.45
C ASP A 175 7.62 2.21 -14.86
N LEU A 176 8.67 2.96 -15.18
CA LEU A 176 8.99 4.28 -14.63
C LEU A 176 8.78 5.37 -15.67
N VAL A 177 7.97 6.37 -15.32
CA VAL A 177 8.05 7.71 -15.90
C VAL A 177 8.68 8.63 -14.85
N ASP A 178 9.89 9.10 -15.08
CA ASP A 178 10.62 9.95 -14.13
C ASP A 178 10.25 11.42 -14.31
N VAL A 179 9.61 12.02 -13.27
CA VAL A 179 9.26 13.45 -13.29
C VAL A 179 9.99 14.15 -12.15
N ARG A 180 11.16 14.67 -12.45
CA ARG A 180 12.02 15.36 -11.48
C ARG A 180 11.54 16.78 -11.22
N ILE A 181 11.11 17.04 -9.99
CA ILE A 181 10.58 18.33 -9.53
C ILE A 181 11.46 19.01 -8.48
N GLY A 182 12.42 18.28 -7.93
CA GLY A 182 13.38 18.77 -6.95
C GLY A 182 14.74 18.14 -7.19
N THR A 183 15.78 18.78 -6.68
CA THR A 183 17.16 18.29 -6.77
C THR A 183 17.93 18.74 -5.54
N ASP A 184 19.00 18.04 -5.22
CA ASP A 184 19.93 18.39 -4.15
C ASP A 184 21.29 18.79 -4.69
N ALA A 185 22.17 19.24 -3.78
CA ALA A 185 23.54 19.63 -4.08
C ALA A 185 24.27 18.56 -4.90
N GLY A 186 24.61 18.89 -6.12
CA GLY A 186 25.36 18.03 -7.03
C GLY A 186 24.56 17.34 -8.10
N ALA A 187 23.24 17.37 -8.06
CA ALA A 187 22.38 16.81 -9.11
C ALA A 187 22.08 17.79 -10.26
N GLY A 188 22.73 18.93 -10.27
CA GLY A 188 22.57 19.96 -11.28
C GLY A 188 22.97 21.33 -10.75
N PRO A 189 22.87 22.39 -11.55
CA PRO A 189 23.30 23.73 -11.17
C PRO A 189 22.42 24.40 -10.12
N PHE A 190 21.23 23.86 -9.84
CA PHE A 190 20.31 24.39 -8.85
C PHE A 190 20.17 23.41 -7.68
N GLU A 191 21.03 23.63 -6.70
CA GLU A 191 21.13 22.82 -5.49
C GLU A 191 20.00 23.07 -4.46
N ASN A 192 18.90 23.71 -4.87
CA ASN A 192 17.96 24.24 -3.90
C ASN A 192 16.50 24.01 -4.27
N TYR A 193 16.06 22.80 -4.15
CA TYR A 193 14.61 22.63 -3.91
C TYR A 193 14.18 23.24 -2.56
N LEU A 194 15.11 23.74 -1.76
CA LEU A 194 14.86 24.47 -0.51
C LEU A 194 14.28 25.88 -0.71
N LEU A 195 14.25 26.40 -1.92
CA LEU A 195 13.46 27.59 -2.24
C LEU A 195 12.02 27.14 -2.49
N ALA A 196 11.17 27.24 -1.49
CA ALA A 196 9.79 26.76 -1.52
C ALA A 196 8.99 27.19 -2.78
N GLN A 197 9.29 28.35 -3.33
CA GLN A 197 8.67 28.84 -4.56
C GLN A 197 9.10 28.03 -5.79
N GLU A 198 10.37 27.74 -5.96
CA GLU A 198 10.91 27.03 -7.13
C GLU A 198 10.43 25.57 -7.14
N PHE A 199 10.43 24.91 -5.98
CA PHE A 199 9.88 23.58 -5.83
C PHE A 199 8.38 23.55 -6.18
N TYR A 200 7.62 24.53 -5.73
CA TYR A 200 6.20 24.65 -6.04
C TYR A 200 5.97 24.78 -7.56
N GLU A 201 6.74 25.67 -8.23
CA GLU A 201 6.63 25.90 -9.67
C GLU A 201 7.03 24.66 -10.47
N SER A 202 8.11 23.96 -10.09
CA SER A 202 8.53 22.70 -10.69
C SER A 202 7.48 21.62 -10.55
N ALA A 203 6.90 21.47 -9.35
CA ALA A 203 5.87 20.49 -9.07
C ALA A 203 4.63 20.72 -9.93
N MET A 204 4.14 21.95 -10.01
CA MET A 204 2.97 22.28 -10.82
C MET A 204 3.23 22.07 -12.32
N ASN A 205 4.45 22.39 -12.77
CA ASN A 205 4.87 22.18 -14.16
C ASN A 205 4.97 20.69 -14.47
N GLY A 206 5.57 19.89 -13.58
CA GLY A 206 5.67 18.44 -13.74
C GLY A 206 4.31 17.75 -13.79
N LEU A 207 3.38 18.14 -12.90
CA LEU A 207 2.02 17.59 -12.89
C LEU A 207 1.24 17.99 -14.16
N GLN A 208 1.40 19.21 -14.64
CA GLN A 208 0.79 19.63 -15.90
C GLN A 208 1.36 18.81 -17.08
N TRP A 209 2.69 18.59 -17.11
CA TRP A 209 3.31 17.77 -18.14
C TRP A 209 2.74 16.34 -18.15
N ILE A 210 2.49 15.72 -16.98
CA ILE A 210 1.86 14.40 -16.87
C ILE A 210 0.47 14.41 -17.52
N ILE A 211 -0.35 15.37 -17.17
CA ILE A 211 -1.72 15.52 -17.72
C ILE A 211 -1.68 15.63 -19.23
N ASP A 212 -0.74 16.43 -19.77
CA ASP A 212 -0.60 16.66 -21.21
C ASP A 212 -0.09 15.40 -21.93
N ASN A 213 0.63 14.51 -21.25
CA ASN A 213 1.26 13.32 -21.81
C ASN A 213 0.61 12.00 -21.37
N ARG A 214 -0.52 12.02 -20.69
CA ARG A 214 -1.18 10.82 -20.17
C ARG A 214 -1.51 9.74 -21.21
N ASP A 215 -1.63 10.13 -22.49
CA ASP A 215 -1.93 9.22 -23.62
C ASP A 215 -0.79 9.18 -24.63
N THR A 216 0.41 9.67 -24.31
CA THR A 216 1.51 9.81 -25.26
C THR A 216 2.07 8.45 -25.66
N ALA A 217 2.20 8.24 -26.98
CA ALA A 217 2.93 7.12 -27.54
C ALA A 217 4.44 7.39 -27.44
N TRP A 218 5.08 6.81 -26.43
CA TRP A 218 6.51 7.03 -26.20
C TRP A 218 7.36 6.39 -27.30
N GLN A 219 8.38 7.10 -27.74
CA GLN A 219 9.24 6.61 -28.82
C GLN A 219 10.05 5.39 -28.35
N GLY A 220 9.86 4.28 -29.01
CA GLY A 220 10.56 3.03 -28.74
C GLY A 220 9.91 2.15 -27.66
N ALA A 221 8.85 2.62 -27.03
CA ALA A 221 8.05 1.79 -26.13
C ALA A 221 7.03 0.94 -26.91
N ASP A 222 6.63 -0.18 -26.33
CA ASP A 222 5.51 -0.98 -26.84
C ASP A 222 4.19 -0.25 -26.59
N GLU A 223 3.14 -0.57 -27.39
CA GLU A 223 1.83 0.07 -27.26
C GLU A 223 1.22 -0.12 -25.86
N ALA A 224 1.51 -1.22 -25.20
CA ALA A 224 1.07 -1.49 -23.82
C ALA A 224 1.67 -0.52 -22.80
N ASN A 225 2.80 0.10 -23.13
CA ASN A 225 3.52 1.05 -22.26
C ASN A 225 3.35 2.50 -22.75
N TYR A 226 2.27 2.81 -23.45
CA TYR A 226 1.95 4.18 -23.80
C TYR A 226 1.26 4.89 -22.64
N GLY A 227 1.45 6.19 -22.53
CA GLY A 227 0.79 7.02 -21.54
C GLY A 227 1.37 6.96 -20.14
N ILE A 228 0.57 7.41 -19.19
CA ILE A 228 0.88 7.46 -17.76
C ILE A 228 -0.36 7.04 -17.00
N ASP A 229 -0.25 5.97 -16.21
CA ASP A 229 -1.39 5.37 -15.51
C ASP A 229 -1.53 5.90 -14.09
N ILE A 230 -0.39 6.09 -13.40
CA ILE A 230 -0.33 6.39 -11.97
C ILE A 230 0.58 7.59 -11.71
N ILE A 231 0.15 8.49 -10.84
CA ILE A 231 0.99 9.51 -10.20
C ILE A 231 1.29 9.07 -8.78
N SER A 232 2.58 8.95 -8.44
CA SER A 232 3.06 8.70 -7.06
C SER A 232 3.71 9.96 -6.50
N LEU A 233 3.13 10.50 -5.41
CA LEU A 233 3.56 11.74 -4.76
C LEU A 233 3.94 11.49 -3.31
N SER A 234 5.24 11.49 -3.04
CA SER A 234 5.77 11.25 -1.69
C SER A 234 6.14 12.54 -0.95
N TRP A 235 5.48 13.63 -1.24
CA TRP A 235 5.70 14.96 -0.67
C TRP A 235 4.39 15.75 -0.63
N GLY A 236 4.41 16.91 0.00
CA GLY A 236 3.24 17.79 0.09
C GLY A 236 3.66 19.24 0.28
N ILE A 237 2.72 20.15 0.05
CA ILE A 237 2.92 21.59 0.23
C ILE A 237 2.21 22.00 1.51
N THR A 238 2.96 22.58 2.45
CA THR A 238 2.42 23.04 3.73
C THR A 238 1.34 24.10 3.51
N SER A 239 0.15 23.88 4.07
CA SER A 239 -0.89 24.91 4.10
C SER A 239 -0.51 26.01 5.08
N HIS A 240 -0.74 27.25 4.71
CA HIS A 240 -0.56 28.41 5.60
C HIS A 240 -1.84 28.77 6.36
N GLU A 241 -2.92 28.04 6.17
CA GLU A 241 -4.20 28.26 6.82
C GLU A 241 -4.35 27.36 8.05
N GLY A 242 -4.92 27.90 9.13
CA GLY A 242 -5.25 27.11 10.31
C GLY A 242 -6.24 25.99 9.97
N GLY A 243 -5.95 24.77 10.44
CA GLY A 243 -6.71 23.59 10.07
C GLY A 243 -6.28 22.92 8.77
N GLY A 244 -5.17 23.34 8.17
CA GLY A 244 -4.63 22.75 6.95
C GLY A 244 -5.37 23.18 5.67
N SER A 245 -5.15 22.44 4.59
CA SER A 245 -5.82 22.64 3.31
C SER A 245 -7.24 22.09 3.32
N ASP A 246 -8.14 22.77 2.59
CA ASP A 246 -9.50 22.32 2.32
C ASP A 246 -9.63 21.58 0.96
N GLY A 247 -8.52 21.36 0.27
CA GLY A 247 -8.50 20.69 -1.03
C GLY A 247 -8.88 21.57 -2.22
N GLU A 248 -9.08 22.89 -2.02
CA GLU A 248 -9.40 23.84 -3.08
C GLU A 248 -8.17 24.64 -3.56
N ASP A 249 -7.01 24.40 -2.97
CA ASP A 249 -5.77 24.96 -3.47
C ASP A 249 -5.41 24.41 -4.86
N MET A 250 -4.53 25.12 -5.56
CA MET A 250 -4.19 24.79 -6.96
C MET A 250 -3.61 23.40 -7.12
N HIS A 251 -2.76 22.98 -6.17
CA HIS A 251 -2.10 21.68 -6.24
C HIS A 251 -3.02 20.51 -5.84
N SER A 252 -4.05 20.71 -5.02
CA SER A 252 -5.11 19.74 -4.81
C SER A 252 -6.02 19.59 -6.03
N ARG A 253 -6.33 20.72 -6.69
CA ARG A 253 -7.19 20.70 -7.87
C ARG A 253 -6.55 20.07 -9.10
N ILE A 254 -5.24 20.23 -9.31
CA ILE A 254 -4.56 19.57 -10.44
C ILE A 254 -4.53 18.05 -10.26
N LEU A 255 -4.47 17.55 -9.02
CA LEU A 255 -4.58 16.12 -8.74
C LEU A 255 -6.01 15.61 -8.98
N ASN A 256 -7.03 16.39 -8.62
CA ASN A 256 -8.42 16.06 -8.98
C ASN A 256 -8.58 15.97 -10.50
N GLU A 257 -8.02 16.94 -11.25
CA GLU A 257 -8.04 16.91 -12.73
C GLU A 257 -7.37 15.66 -13.29
N ALA A 258 -6.21 15.25 -12.76
CA ALA A 258 -5.53 14.01 -13.18
C ALA A 258 -6.44 12.78 -12.97
N MET A 259 -7.08 12.68 -11.80
CA MET A 259 -8.04 11.61 -11.50
C MET A 259 -9.25 11.59 -12.44
N GLU A 260 -9.81 12.75 -12.76
CA GLU A 260 -10.94 12.88 -13.70
C GLU A 260 -10.55 12.49 -15.13
N LEU A 261 -9.27 12.69 -15.50
CA LEU A 261 -8.73 12.34 -16.80
C LEU A 261 -8.24 10.88 -16.88
N GLY A 262 -8.38 10.10 -15.82
CA GLY A 262 -8.08 8.67 -15.80
C GLY A 262 -6.70 8.30 -15.25
N VAL A 263 -5.89 9.28 -14.82
CA VAL A 263 -4.60 9.02 -14.17
C VAL A 263 -4.83 8.91 -12.66
N VAL A 264 -4.62 7.73 -12.07
CA VAL A 264 -4.85 7.55 -10.64
C VAL A 264 -3.72 8.16 -9.81
N VAL A 265 -4.08 8.84 -8.72
CA VAL A 265 -3.12 9.57 -7.86
C VAL A 265 -3.05 8.94 -6.48
N SER A 266 -1.85 8.53 -6.08
CA SER A 266 -1.48 8.16 -4.72
C SER A 266 -0.60 9.26 -4.11
N VAL A 267 -0.97 9.79 -2.93
CA VAL A 267 -0.30 10.93 -2.32
C VAL A 267 -0.08 10.74 -0.82
N ALA A 268 1.08 11.16 -0.30
CA ALA A 268 1.43 11.06 1.10
C ALA A 268 0.55 11.97 1.99
N ALA A 269 0.12 11.45 3.13
CA ALA A 269 -0.64 12.22 4.12
C ALA A 269 0.21 13.30 4.82
N GLY A 270 1.54 13.14 4.84
CA GLY A 270 2.49 14.00 5.53
C GLY A 270 3.05 13.38 6.81
N ASN A 271 4.07 14.02 7.36
CA ASN A 271 4.85 13.52 8.50
C ASN A 271 4.81 14.44 9.74
N ASP A 272 3.74 15.23 9.88
CA ASP A 272 3.57 16.21 10.96
C ASP A 272 2.74 15.69 12.15
N GLY A 273 2.35 14.39 12.11
CA GLY A 273 1.53 13.78 13.13
C GLY A 273 2.23 13.55 14.48
N PRO A 274 1.49 13.15 15.52
CA PRO A 274 0.03 12.92 15.52
C PRO A 274 -0.81 14.20 15.73
N ASP A 275 -0.17 15.32 16.10
CA ASP A 275 -0.81 16.57 16.51
C ASP A 275 -0.80 17.63 15.38
N ASN A 276 -0.80 17.17 14.13
CA ASN A 276 -0.85 18.04 12.96
C ASN A 276 -2.13 18.89 12.94
N ASP A 277 -2.02 20.14 12.52
CA ASP A 277 -3.15 21.05 12.33
C ASP A 277 -3.74 20.90 10.92
N GLY A 278 -4.51 19.83 10.70
CA GLY A 278 -5.05 19.44 9.40
C GLY A 278 -4.01 18.79 8.47
N LEU A 279 -4.38 18.58 7.23
CA LEU A 279 -3.52 18.01 6.21
C LEU A 279 -2.91 19.09 5.30
N SER A 280 -1.75 18.81 4.74
CA SER A 280 -1.12 19.65 3.71
C SER A 280 -1.98 19.72 2.44
N GLY A 281 -1.67 20.64 1.56
CA GLY A 281 -2.14 20.60 0.18
C GLY A 281 -1.83 19.23 -0.45
N MET A 282 -2.27 18.93 -1.62
CA MET A 282 -2.16 17.60 -2.24
C MET A 282 -2.80 16.47 -1.43
N GLY A 283 -2.34 16.19 -0.21
CA GLY A 283 -2.96 15.21 0.70
C GLY A 283 -4.42 15.53 1.06
N SER A 284 -4.89 16.72 0.74
CA SER A 284 -6.28 17.17 0.90
C SER A 284 -7.11 17.12 -0.39
N SER A 285 -6.52 16.71 -1.52
CA SER A 285 -7.24 16.53 -2.79
C SER A 285 -8.42 15.57 -2.61
N SER A 286 -9.63 15.97 -3.05
CA SER A 286 -10.86 15.20 -2.81
C SER A 286 -10.87 13.85 -3.52
N LEU A 287 -10.30 13.77 -4.73
CA LEU A 287 -10.35 12.57 -5.56
C LEU A 287 -9.15 11.65 -5.38
N SER A 288 -7.96 12.18 -5.06
CA SER A 288 -6.75 11.37 -4.88
C SER A 288 -6.85 10.37 -3.71
N ILE A 289 -5.95 9.39 -3.72
CA ILE A 289 -5.80 8.39 -2.66
C ILE A 289 -4.69 8.88 -1.72
N THR A 290 -5.08 9.38 -0.55
CA THR A 290 -4.14 9.86 0.46
C THR A 290 -3.73 8.70 1.37
N VAL A 291 -2.42 8.51 1.55
CA VAL A 291 -1.85 7.36 2.23
C VAL A 291 -1.17 7.76 3.54
N GLY A 292 -1.66 7.20 4.64
CA GLY A 292 -1.01 7.26 5.96
C GLY A 292 0.07 6.18 6.12
N ALA A 293 0.95 6.35 7.11
CA ALA A 293 1.98 5.36 7.42
C ALA A 293 1.66 4.54 8.66
N THR A 294 1.92 3.24 8.59
CA THR A 294 1.96 2.35 9.74
C THR A 294 3.40 2.01 10.13
N ASP A 295 3.56 1.62 11.38
CA ASP A 295 4.74 0.96 11.91
C ASP A 295 4.39 -0.52 12.05
N ASP A 296 4.97 -1.35 11.18
CA ASP A 296 4.75 -2.79 11.11
C ASP A 296 5.59 -3.57 12.13
N GLN A 297 6.26 -2.86 13.06
CA GLN A 297 7.14 -3.43 14.07
C GLN A 297 8.23 -4.35 13.49
N ASN A 298 8.48 -4.24 12.19
CA ASN A 298 9.31 -5.12 11.37
C ASN A 298 8.87 -6.59 11.45
N THR A 299 7.56 -6.83 11.46
CA THR A 299 6.94 -8.16 11.38
C THR A 299 5.96 -8.24 10.21
N VAL A 300 5.70 -9.44 9.72
CA VAL A 300 4.66 -9.68 8.71
C VAL A 300 3.27 -9.80 9.37
N ASP A 301 3.24 -10.05 10.68
CA ASP A 301 2.00 -10.14 11.44
C ASP A 301 1.39 -8.75 11.63
N ARG A 302 0.35 -8.46 10.89
CA ARG A 302 -0.33 -7.16 10.94
C ARG A 302 -1.08 -6.90 12.25
N SER A 303 -1.21 -7.91 13.12
CA SER A 303 -1.97 -7.77 14.38
C SER A 303 -1.30 -6.83 15.38
N ASP A 304 0.02 -6.64 15.31
CA ASP A 304 0.81 -5.75 16.14
C ASP A 304 1.12 -4.39 15.50
N ASP A 305 0.69 -4.18 14.24
CA ASP A 305 0.88 -2.93 13.53
C ASP A 305 0.17 -1.77 14.24
N THR A 306 0.86 -0.65 14.28
CA THR A 306 0.32 0.60 14.81
C THR A 306 0.43 1.70 13.77
N VAL A 307 -0.36 2.76 13.93
CA VAL A 307 -0.14 3.94 13.10
C VAL A 307 1.18 4.60 13.50
N ALA A 308 2.00 4.95 12.52
CA ALA A 308 3.29 5.59 12.78
C ALA A 308 3.10 6.95 13.48
N GLY A 309 3.91 7.21 14.52
CA GLY A 309 3.77 8.41 15.35
C GLY A 309 3.88 9.72 14.57
N TYR A 310 4.66 9.73 13.51
CA TYR A 310 4.85 10.89 12.63
C TYR A 310 3.76 11.02 11.54
N SER A 311 3.05 9.96 11.18
CA SER A 311 2.02 10.05 10.12
C SER A 311 1.00 11.13 10.43
N SER A 312 0.75 12.04 9.50
CA SER A 312 -0.31 13.04 9.65
C SER A 312 -1.68 12.38 9.75
N ARG A 313 -2.52 12.93 10.63
CA ARG A 313 -3.88 12.44 10.93
C ARG A 313 -4.93 13.27 10.20
N GLY A 314 -5.99 12.57 9.79
CA GLY A 314 -7.17 13.24 9.24
C GLY A 314 -8.00 13.93 10.33
N GLN A 315 -9.02 14.59 9.96
CA GLN A 315 -9.59 14.79 8.62
C GLN A 315 -8.99 16.08 8.00
N ARG A 316 -9.17 16.28 6.67
CA ARG A 316 -8.86 17.58 6.09
C ARG A 316 -9.89 18.62 6.51
N ARG A 317 -9.59 19.89 6.27
CA ARG A 317 -10.52 20.99 6.50
C ARG A 317 -11.71 20.92 5.54
N ASP A 318 -12.91 21.24 6.04
CA ASP A 318 -14.15 21.38 5.24
C ASP A 318 -14.01 22.52 4.22
N ASN A 319 -14.33 22.26 2.96
CA ASN A 319 -14.36 23.24 1.87
C ASN A 319 -15.74 23.90 1.69
N GLY A 320 -16.73 23.50 2.47
CA GLY A 320 -18.08 24.06 2.43
C GLY A 320 -18.95 23.54 1.27
N ASP A 321 -18.55 22.46 0.60
CA ASP A 321 -19.34 21.86 -0.49
C ASP A 321 -20.56 21.06 0.01
N GLY A 322 -20.63 20.81 1.32
CA GLY A 322 -21.70 20.04 1.96
C GLY A 322 -21.56 18.53 1.77
N ASN A 323 -20.44 18.04 1.29
CA ASN A 323 -20.12 16.64 1.16
C ASN A 323 -19.03 16.22 2.18
N PRO A 324 -19.39 15.81 3.40
CA PRO A 324 -18.43 15.50 4.45
C PRO A 324 -17.55 14.26 4.16
N LEU A 325 -17.84 13.52 3.10
CA LEU A 325 -17.01 12.37 2.71
C LEU A 325 -15.68 12.80 2.11
N ASN A 326 -15.64 13.98 1.47
CA ASN A 326 -14.43 14.53 0.90
C ASN A 326 -13.40 14.95 1.95
N GLU A 327 -13.83 15.16 3.20
CA GLU A 327 -12.94 15.48 4.33
C GLU A 327 -12.29 14.24 4.95
N LEU A 328 -12.81 13.05 4.67
CA LEU A 328 -12.32 11.81 5.27
C LEU A 328 -11.00 11.36 4.62
N LYS A 329 -9.89 11.89 5.12
CA LYS A 329 -8.51 11.61 4.72
C LYS A 329 -7.71 11.17 5.94
N PRO A 330 -6.71 10.28 5.82
CA PRO A 330 -6.32 9.54 4.62
C PRO A 330 -7.36 8.50 4.20
N GLU A 331 -7.23 7.98 2.96
CA GLU A 331 -8.05 6.85 2.52
C GLU A 331 -7.58 5.54 3.12
N VAL A 332 -6.31 5.27 3.05
CA VAL A 332 -5.71 4.01 3.52
C VAL A 332 -4.37 4.26 4.19
N SER A 333 -3.83 3.23 4.82
CA SER A 333 -2.47 3.24 5.36
C SER A 333 -1.67 2.02 4.89
N ALA A 334 -0.35 2.18 4.86
CA ALA A 334 0.59 1.12 4.51
C ALA A 334 1.86 1.24 5.36
N PRO A 335 2.69 0.18 5.47
CA PRO A 335 3.96 0.25 6.17
C PRO A 335 4.87 1.37 5.65
N GLY A 336 5.36 2.22 6.56
CA GLY A 336 6.21 3.35 6.23
C GLY A 336 7.33 3.60 7.25
N SER A 337 7.47 2.74 8.27
CA SER A 337 8.48 2.91 9.34
C SER A 337 9.62 1.91 9.21
N ASN A 338 10.85 2.41 9.37
CA ASN A 338 12.07 1.59 9.32
C ASN A 338 12.20 0.74 8.04
N ILE A 339 11.86 1.31 6.92
CA ILE A 339 11.88 0.64 5.62
C ILE A 339 13.31 0.54 5.08
N VAL A 340 13.69 -0.61 4.56
CA VAL A 340 14.86 -0.76 3.69
C VAL A 340 14.42 -0.44 2.27
N GLN A 341 15.10 0.47 1.64
CA GLN A 341 14.74 1.01 0.34
C GLN A 341 15.89 0.90 -0.67
N ALA A 342 15.58 1.05 -1.95
CA ALA A 342 16.58 1.23 -2.98
C ALA A 342 17.38 2.51 -2.70
N GLU A 343 18.71 2.41 -2.79
CA GLU A 343 19.63 3.51 -2.61
C GLU A 343 20.39 3.73 -3.90
N GLY A 344 20.10 4.81 -4.53
CA GLY A 344 20.79 5.24 -5.72
C GLY A 344 21.14 6.70 -5.63
N CYS A 345 22.27 7.07 -6.13
CA CYS A 345 22.64 8.44 -6.25
C CYS A 345 23.74 8.58 -7.30
N VAL A 346 23.42 9.18 -8.39
CA VAL A 346 24.40 9.51 -9.42
C VAL A 346 24.56 11.01 -9.48
N THR A 347 25.72 11.50 -9.10
CA THR A 347 26.10 12.88 -9.32
C THR A 347 27.52 12.95 -9.86
N SER A 348 27.81 13.96 -10.68
CA SER A 348 29.16 14.26 -11.16
C SER A 348 30.14 14.65 -10.03
N SER A 349 29.65 14.91 -8.83
CA SER A 349 30.42 15.37 -7.67
C SER A 349 30.44 14.39 -6.48
N GLY A 350 29.83 13.23 -6.64
CA GLY A 350 29.63 12.23 -5.58
C GLY A 350 28.31 12.41 -4.85
N CYS A 351 27.76 11.31 -4.40
CA CYS A 351 26.45 11.26 -3.77
C CYS A 351 26.44 11.80 -2.35
N VAL A 352 25.45 12.60 -2.02
CA VAL A 352 25.13 12.98 -0.64
C VAL A 352 24.04 12.04 -0.15
N ASN A 353 24.43 10.99 0.56
CA ASN A 353 23.46 10.08 1.18
C ASN A 353 22.89 10.70 2.45
N LEU A 354 21.74 11.34 2.37
CA LEU A 354 21.04 11.91 3.51
C LEU A 354 20.33 10.86 4.35
N LEU A 355 20.13 9.66 3.83
CA LEU A 355 19.40 8.58 4.50
C LEU A 355 20.31 7.54 5.18
N GLY A 356 21.63 7.67 5.00
CA GLY A 356 22.60 6.96 5.83
C GLY A 356 23.20 5.67 5.29
N GLY A 357 23.02 5.33 4.01
CA GLY A 357 23.68 4.19 3.37
C GLY A 357 25.02 4.55 2.71
N SER A 358 25.58 3.65 1.92
CA SER A 358 26.72 3.89 1.05
C SER A 358 26.24 4.27 -0.34
N ALA A 359 26.33 5.54 -0.68
CA ALA A 359 25.86 6.08 -1.94
C ALA A 359 26.62 5.57 -3.20
N GLU A 360 27.68 4.81 -2.99
CA GLU A 360 28.50 4.29 -4.09
C GLU A 360 28.05 2.91 -4.59
N ASP A 361 27.12 2.26 -3.88
CA ASP A 361 26.87 0.84 -4.08
C ASP A 361 25.55 0.51 -4.80
N ASN A 362 24.67 1.48 -5.08
CA ASN A 362 23.36 1.27 -5.71
C ASN A 362 22.64 0.01 -5.13
N GLY A 363 22.58 -0.06 -3.83
CA GLY A 363 22.08 -1.21 -3.10
C GLY A 363 20.75 -0.96 -2.42
N TYR A 364 20.41 -1.88 -1.52
CA TYR A 364 19.27 -1.70 -0.62
C TYR A 364 19.80 -1.46 0.78
N THR A 365 19.74 -0.25 1.23
CA THR A 365 20.31 0.16 2.52
C THR A 365 19.42 1.17 3.25
N GLY A 366 19.89 1.58 4.42
CA GLY A 366 19.22 2.55 5.23
C GLY A 366 17.94 2.02 5.88
N ARG A 367 17.36 2.84 6.71
CA ARG A 367 16.04 2.64 7.28
C ARG A 367 15.34 3.99 7.32
N GLY A 368 14.66 4.29 6.23
CA GLY A 368 13.82 5.46 6.12
C GLY A 368 12.51 5.26 6.84
N SER A 369 11.92 6.35 7.29
CA SER A 369 10.57 6.37 7.83
C SER A 369 9.83 7.59 7.31
N GLY A 370 8.63 7.39 6.79
CA GLY A 370 7.78 8.44 6.25
C GLY A 370 6.56 7.89 5.54
N THR A 371 5.53 8.69 5.44
CA THR A 371 4.40 8.44 4.51
C THR A 371 4.90 8.38 3.07
N SER A 372 6.09 8.95 2.81
CA SER A 372 6.82 8.85 1.55
C SER A 372 7.11 7.41 1.10
N TYR A 373 7.23 6.46 2.01
CA TYR A 373 7.46 5.04 1.69
C TYR A 373 6.17 4.23 1.65
N ALA A 374 5.18 4.61 2.43
CA ALA A 374 3.84 4.01 2.39
C ALA A 374 3.13 4.28 1.05
N THR A 375 3.23 5.51 0.55
CA THR A 375 2.56 5.97 -0.67
C THR A 375 2.97 5.18 -1.92
N PRO A 376 4.26 5.04 -2.27
CA PRO A 376 4.64 4.30 -3.47
C PRO A 376 4.36 2.80 -3.37
N SER A 377 4.31 2.23 -2.16
CA SER A 377 3.83 0.87 -1.97
C SER A 377 2.37 0.71 -2.44
N VAL A 378 1.52 1.71 -2.14
CA VAL A 378 0.13 1.75 -2.65
C VAL A 378 0.10 2.01 -4.16
N SER A 379 1.01 2.83 -4.71
CA SER A 379 1.12 3.00 -6.16
C SER A 379 1.42 1.68 -6.87
N GLY A 380 2.29 0.83 -6.31
CA GLY A 380 2.53 -0.52 -6.83
C GLY A 380 1.28 -1.41 -6.73
N ILE A 381 0.49 -1.30 -5.65
CA ILE A 381 -0.77 -2.06 -5.56
C ILE A 381 -1.76 -1.61 -6.64
N LEU A 382 -1.86 -0.31 -6.89
CA LEU A 382 -2.66 0.24 -7.98
C LEU A 382 -2.20 -0.29 -9.34
N ALA A 383 -0.88 -0.40 -9.57
CA ALA A 383 -0.35 -0.98 -10.80
C ALA A 383 -0.80 -2.44 -11.00
N MET A 384 -0.77 -3.26 -9.96
CA MET A 384 -1.31 -4.63 -10.04
C MET A 384 -2.82 -4.67 -10.29
N MET A 385 -3.58 -3.71 -9.76
CA MET A 385 -5.03 -3.60 -10.02
C MET A 385 -5.30 -3.23 -11.48
N ILE A 386 -4.53 -2.30 -12.06
CA ILE A 386 -4.64 -1.90 -13.47
C ILE A 386 -4.26 -3.06 -14.39
N GLU A 387 -3.16 -3.78 -14.11
CA GLU A 387 -2.80 -4.99 -14.85
C GLU A 387 -3.93 -6.03 -14.83
N ALA A 388 -4.58 -6.21 -13.67
CA ALA A 388 -5.67 -7.16 -13.50
C ALA A 388 -6.97 -6.72 -14.22
N ASN A 389 -7.19 -5.42 -14.33
CA ASN A 389 -8.37 -4.84 -14.96
C ASN A 389 -8.06 -3.43 -15.49
N PRO A 390 -7.58 -3.30 -16.74
CA PRO A 390 -7.16 -2.02 -17.31
C PRO A 390 -8.31 -1.03 -17.56
N ASP A 391 -9.55 -1.50 -17.50
CA ASP A 391 -10.74 -0.65 -17.69
C ASP A 391 -11.25 -0.03 -16.38
N LEU A 392 -10.57 -0.26 -15.22
CA LEU A 392 -10.97 0.33 -13.94
C LEU A 392 -10.94 1.86 -13.99
N THR A 393 -12.02 2.47 -13.54
CA THR A 393 -12.02 3.91 -13.31
C THR A 393 -11.21 4.26 -12.05
N THR A 394 -10.67 5.47 -11.98
CA THR A 394 -9.95 5.97 -10.79
C THR A 394 -10.81 5.94 -9.52
N ALA A 395 -12.11 6.20 -9.66
CA ALA A 395 -13.08 6.11 -8.58
C ALA A 395 -13.29 4.66 -8.10
N GLU A 396 -13.38 3.69 -9.00
CA GLU A 396 -13.45 2.27 -8.64
C GLU A 396 -12.18 1.82 -7.93
N MET A 397 -10.99 2.19 -8.41
CA MET A 397 -9.73 1.85 -7.76
C MET A 397 -9.67 2.38 -6.33
N LYS A 398 -10.05 3.63 -6.11
CA LYS A 398 -10.12 4.24 -4.78
C LYS A 398 -11.09 3.49 -3.85
N GLU A 399 -12.29 3.18 -4.33
CA GLU A 399 -13.30 2.50 -3.50
C GLU A 399 -12.93 1.02 -3.26
N ILE A 400 -12.28 0.34 -4.20
CA ILE A 400 -11.73 -1.01 -3.99
C ILE A 400 -10.73 -1.00 -2.85
N LEU A 401 -9.74 -0.07 -2.86
CA LEU A 401 -8.76 0.01 -1.77
C LEU A 401 -9.42 0.27 -0.41
N LYS A 402 -10.41 1.16 -0.34
CA LYS A 402 -11.15 1.45 0.89
C LYS A 402 -11.95 0.24 1.39
N LEU A 403 -12.62 -0.46 0.48
CA LEU A 403 -13.49 -1.59 0.80
C LEU A 403 -12.69 -2.82 1.25
N THR A 404 -11.53 -3.07 0.63
CA THR A 404 -10.69 -4.24 0.90
C THR A 404 -9.66 -4.03 2.01
N ALA A 405 -9.44 -2.78 2.44
CA ALA A 405 -8.52 -2.48 3.53
C ALA A 405 -8.90 -3.21 4.82
N GLU A 406 -7.89 -3.71 5.53
CA GLU A 406 -8.07 -4.30 6.84
C GLU A 406 -8.36 -3.21 7.87
N ARG A 407 -9.58 -3.18 8.36
CA ARG A 407 -10.06 -2.15 9.29
C ARG A 407 -9.28 -2.15 10.60
N ARG A 408 -8.96 -0.95 11.08
CA ARG A 408 -8.23 -0.71 12.32
C ARG A 408 -8.87 0.40 13.13
N GLY A 409 -8.90 0.21 14.45
CA GLY A 409 -9.47 1.19 15.36
C GLY A 409 -10.98 1.37 15.23
N GLU A 410 -11.50 2.30 16.01
CA GLU A 410 -12.93 2.68 15.97
C GLU A 410 -13.11 3.85 14.99
N ALA A 411 -14.30 3.96 14.38
CA ALA A 411 -14.61 5.05 13.48
C ALA A 411 -14.48 6.41 14.18
N SER A 412 -13.79 7.35 13.53
CA SER A 412 -13.57 8.70 14.06
C SER A 412 -14.68 9.68 13.67
N ALA A 413 -15.42 9.38 12.61
CA ALA A 413 -16.57 10.18 12.14
C ALA A 413 -17.78 9.26 11.84
N PRO A 414 -18.31 8.52 12.84
CA PRO A 414 -19.34 7.50 12.62
C PRO A 414 -20.63 8.06 12.06
N ASP A 415 -20.82 9.38 12.17
CA ASP A 415 -21.96 10.10 11.60
C ASP A 415 -21.83 10.33 10.09
N VAL A 416 -20.63 10.25 9.53
CA VAL A 416 -20.34 10.39 8.11
C VAL A 416 -20.07 9.03 7.50
N ASP A 417 -19.13 8.28 8.07
CA ASP A 417 -18.78 6.92 7.66
C ASP A 417 -18.52 6.04 8.89
N PRO A 418 -19.14 4.85 8.98
CA PRO A 418 -19.03 3.97 10.15
C PRO A 418 -17.68 3.26 10.28
N PHE A 419 -16.79 3.40 9.31
CA PHE A 419 -15.55 2.63 9.23
C PHE A 419 -14.31 3.48 9.14
N TRP A 420 -14.44 4.71 8.65
CA TRP A 420 -13.27 5.58 8.54
C TRP A 420 -12.68 5.93 9.91
N ASN A 421 -11.37 5.79 10.01
CA ASN A 421 -10.59 6.15 11.19
C ASN A 421 -9.56 7.22 10.81
N ARG A 422 -9.44 8.28 11.62
CA ARG A 422 -8.52 9.38 11.33
C ARG A 422 -7.05 8.98 11.26
N ASP A 423 -6.69 7.86 11.89
CA ASP A 423 -5.32 7.37 12.00
C ASP A 423 -4.96 6.45 10.83
N PHE A 424 -5.88 5.56 10.43
CA PHE A 424 -5.64 4.52 9.44
C PHE A 424 -6.42 4.69 8.13
N GLY A 425 -7.27 5.70 8.03
CA GLY A 425 -8.24 5.78 6.93
C GLY A 425 -9.32 4.71 7.07
N TRP A 426 -9.71 4.07 5.96
CA TRP A 426 -10.59 2.89 5.98
C TRP A 426 -9.87 1.62 6.45
N GLY A 427 -8.55 1.67 6.63
CA GLY A 427 -7.73 0.60 7.16
C GLY A 427 -6.36 0.49 6.52
N MET A 428 -5.68 -0.60 6.81
CA MET A 428 -4.40 -0.96 6.20
C MET A 428 -4.64 -1.67 4.87
N VAL A 429 -3.95 -1.26 3.80
CA VAL A 429 -4.13 -1.83 2.45
C VAL A 429 -3.94 -3.36 2.44
N ASP A 430 -4.70 -4.04 1.59
CA ASP A 430 -4.61 -5.47 1.33
C ASP A 430 -4.53 -5.70 -0.18
N ALA A 431 -3.32 -5.90 -0.69
CA ALA A 431 -3.06 -6.03 -2.12
C ALA A 431 -3.77 -7.25 -2.73
N TYR A 432 -3.80 -8.36 -2.00
CA TYR A 432 -4.44 -9.59 -2.48
C TYR A 432 -5.96 -9.39 -2.69
N GLU A 433 -6.65 -8.85 -1.69
CA GLU A 433 -8.10 -8.64 -1.80
C GLU A 433 -8.43 -7.51 -2.79
N ALA A 434 -7.58 -6.47 -2.91
CA ALA A 434 -7.79 -5.40 -3.88
C ALA A 434 -7.66 -5.91 -5.33
N VAL A 435 -6.60 -6.64 -5.65
CA VAL A 435 -6.39 -7.22 -6.99
C VAL A 435 -7.48 -8.25 -7.32
N LYS A 436 -7.84 -9.08 -6.36
CA LYS A 436 -8.91 -10.07 -6.54
C LYS A 436 -10.27 -9.43 -6.84
N LEU A 437 -10.60 -8.30 -6.20
CA LEU A 437 -11.84 -7.57 -6.51
C LEU A 437 -11.76 -6.86 -7.87
N ALA A 438 -10.59 -6.35 -8.26
CA ALA A 438 -10.36 -5.80 -9.60
C ALA A 438 -10.58 -6.85 -10.70
N MET A 439 -10.01 -8.05 -10.53
CA MET A 439 -10.25 -9.20 -11.43
C MET A 439 -11.74 -9.56 -11.51
N TYR A 440 -12.39 -9.65 -10.36
CA TYR A 440 -13.80 -9.99 -10.28
C TYR A 440 -14.68 -9.03 -11.11
N LEU A 441 -14.42 -7.72 -11.05
CA LEU A 441 -15.16 -6.73 -11.85
C LEU A 441 -14.97 -6.94 -13.35
N ALA A 442 -13.75 -7.29 -13.79
CA ALA A 442 -13.48 -7.61 -15.20
C ALA A 442 -14.21 -8.89 -15.64
N GLU A 443 -14.11 -9.96 -14.86
CA GLU A 443 -14.72 -11.27 -15.18
C GLU A 443 -16.25 -11.21 -15.25
N GLU A 444 -16.89 -10.45 -14.38
CA GLU A 444 -18.35 -10.27 -14.35
C GLU A 444 -18.84 -9.15 -15.27
N ASN A 445 -17.94 -8.45 -15.99
CA ASN A 445 -18.24 -7.28 -16.85
C ASN A 445 -18.96 -6.16 -16.07
N LEU A 446 -18.50 -5.88 -14.87
CA LEU A 446 -19.06 -4.85 -13.98
C LEU A 446 -18.26 -3.56 -13.99
N THR A 447 -17.03 -3.54 -14.51
CA THR A 447 -16.16 -2.36 -14.59
C THR A 447 -16.89 -1.19 -15.27
N GLY A 448 -16.82 -0.02 -14.68
CA GLY A 448 -17.50 1.19 -15.15
C GLY A 448 -19.04 1.16 -14.98
N THR A 449 -19.60 0.11 -14.39
CA THR A 449 -21.05 -0.01 -14.19
C THR A 449 -21.49 -0.03 -12.73
N VAL A 450 -20.56 -0.23 -11.81
CA VAL A 450 -20.84 -0.19 -10.38
C VAL A 450 -21.08 1.25 -9.90
N ASP A 451 -22.00 1.39 -8.97
CA ASP A 451 -22.18 2.65 -8.24
C ASP A 451 -21.29 2.67 -7.01
N VAL A 452 -20.13 3.28 -7.12
CA VAL A 452 -19.16 3.40 -6.03
C VAL A 452 -19.68 4.24 -4.85
N SER A 453 -20.75 5.01 -5.04
CA SER A 453 -21.42 5.76 -3.97
C SER A 453 -22.34 4.89 -3.11
N THR A 454 -22.74 3.73 -3.61
CA THR A 454 -23.52 2.74 -2.87
C THR A 454 -22.59 1.79 -2.13
N GLN A 455 -22.72 1.75 -0.82
CA GLN A 455 -21.86 0.97 0.08
C GLN A 455 -22.60 -0.21 0.69
N VAL A 456 -21.94 -1.37 0.75
CA VAL A 456 -22.42 -2.55 1.46
C VAL A 456 -21.27 -3.18 2.23
N HIS A 457 -21.52 -3.60 3.45
CA HIS A 457 -20.50 -4.21 4.30
C HIS A 457 -21.07 -5.35 5.13
N ILE A 458 -20.27 -6.40 5.30
CA ILE A 458 -20.54 -7.49 6.24
C ILE A 458 -19.92 -7.10 7.59
N LEU A 459 -20.74 -7.11 8.65
CA LEU A 459 -20.32 -6.82 10.03
C LEU A 459 -20.10 -8.07 10.84
N ASN A 460 -20.90 -9.11 10.60
CA ASN A 460 -20.87 -10.34 11.38
C ASN A 460 -21.26 -11.55 10.51
N SER A 461 -20.62 -12.68 10.81
CA SER A 461 -20.90 -13.98 10.21
C SER A 461 -20.90 -15.01 11.34
N SER A 462 -22.07 -15.47 11.76
CA SER A 462 -22.20 -16.35 12.92
C SER A 462 -23.47 -17.19 12.90
N VAL A 463 -23.48 -18.29 13.66
CA VAL A 463 -24.69 -19.11 13.85
C VAL A 463 -25.60 -18.46 14.90
N ASN A 464 -26.83 -18.19 14.53
CA ASN A 464 -27.86 -17.74 15.47
C ASN A 464 -28.29 -18.90 16.38
N ALA A 465 -27.98 -18.78 17.66
CA ALA A 465 -28.25 -19.83 18.64
C ALA A 465 -29.75 -20.17 18.82
N THR A 466 -30.66 -19.28 18.44
CA THR A 466 -32.11 -19.48 18.57
C THR A 466 -32.69 -20.21 17.37
N THR A 467 -32.26 -19.85 16.16
CA THR A 467 -32.78 -20.41 14.91
C THR A 467 -31.97 -21.58 14.39
N GLY A 468 -30.70 -21.70 14.80
CA GLY A 468 -29.73 -22.65 14.24
C GLY A 468 -29.22 -22.27 12.83
N LEU A 469 -29.70 -21.16 12.27
CA LEU A 469 -29.26 -20.70 10.96
C LEU A 469 -27.94 -19.93 11.05
N HIS A 470 -27.13 -20.01 10.01
CA HIS A 470 -25.97 -19.15 9.85
C HIS A 470 -26.42 -17.79 9.32
N GLU A 471 -26.13 -16.73 10.05
CA GLU A 471 -26.53 -15.38 9.69
C GLU A 471 -25.31 -14.55 9.30
N LEU A 472 -25.36 -13.97 8.09
CA LEU A 472 -24.53 -12.84 7.70
C LEU A 472 -25.33 -11.57 7.97
N ARG A 473 -24.76 -10.67 8.75
CA ARG A 473 -25.35 -9.37 9.07
C ARG A 473 -24.45 -8.25 8.61
N GLY A 474 -25.04 -7.20 8.11
CA GLY A 474 -24.30 -6.07 7.64
C GLY A 474 -25.11 -4.80 7.54
N VAL A 475 -24.47 -3.79 6.97
CA VAL A 475 -25.08 -2.47 6.70
C VAL A 475 -24.92 -2.11 5.24
N ALA A 476 -25.84 -1.30 4.74
CA ALA A 476 -25.77 -0.69 3.42
C ALA A 476 -26.25 0.75 3.49
N TRP A 477 -25.62 1.64 2.73
CA TRP A 477 -26.03 3.04 2.59
C TRP A 477 -25.57 3.62 1.26
N GLY A 478 -26.18 4.72 0.83
CA GLY A 478 -25.74 5.49 -0.33
C GLY A 478 -25.16 6.83 0.08
N GLN A 479 -24.04 7.20 -0.51
CA GLN A 479 -23.41 8.52 -0.32
C GLN A 479 -24.13 9.62 -1.13
N ALA A 480 -24.70 9.27 -2.26
CA ALA A 480 -25.38 10.20 -3.18
C ALA A 480 -26.83 9.82 -3.50
N GLY A 481 -27.45 8.99 -2.69
CA GLY A 481 -28.82 8.51 -2.90
C GLY A 481 -29.18 7.37 -1.97
N SER A 482 -30.39 6.84 -2.10
CA SER A 482 -30.85 5.73 -1.28
C SER A 482 -30.41 4.38 -1.87
N VAL A 483 -30.08 3.44 -1.01
CA VAL A 483 -30.00 2.02 -1.37
C VAL A 483 -31.43 1.49 -1.52
N SER A 484 -31.76 0.94 -2.69
CA SER A 484 -33.11 0.42 -2.96
C SER A 484 -33.32 -0.98 -2.36
N LYS A 485 -32.28 -1.80 -2.40
CA LYS A 485 -32.26 -3.16 -1.83
C LYS A 485 -30.86 -3.71 -1.68
N VAL A 486 -30.72 -4.76 -0.88
CA VAL A 486 -29.53 -5.58 -0.78
C VAL A 486 -29.84 -6.96 -1.36
N GLU A 487 -28.95 -7.46 -2.20
CA GLU A 487 -29.04 -8.77 -2.82
C GLU A 487 -27.85 -9.64 -2.42
N PHE A 488 -28.06 -10.94 -2.40
CA PHE A 488 -26.99 -11.91 -2.23
C PHE A 488 -27.12 -13.07 -3.19
N ARG A 489 -26.00 -13.74 -3.48
CA ARG A 489 -25.98 -15.03 -4.20
C ARG A 489 -24.96 -15.97 -3.55
N ILE A 490 -25.07 -17.26 -3.85
CA ILE A 490 -24.18 -18.31 -3.35
C ILE A 490 -23.51 -18.95 -4.56
N ASP A 491 -22.17 -19.01 -4.57
CA ASP A 491 -21.34 -19.62 -5.62
C ASP A 491 -21.74 -19.21 -7.05
N GLY A 492 -21.97 -17.92 -7.27
CA GLY A 492 -22.35 -17.39 -8.57
C GLY A 492 -23.77 -17.78 -9.03
N GLY A 493 -24.58 -18.35 -8.15
CA GLY A 493 -25.99 -18.68 -8.43
C GLY A 493 -26.88 -17.46 -8.64
N PRO A 494 -28.20 -17.65 -8.70
CA PRO A 494 -29.14 -16.53 -8.90
C PRO A 494 -29.14 -15.56 -7.71
N TRP A 495 -29.30 -14.26 -8.03
CA TRP A 495 -29.46 -13.23 -7.01
C TRP A 495 -30.78 -13.38 -6.25
N MET A 496 -30.71 -13.26 -4.93
CA MET A 496 -31.83 -13.30 -3.99
C MET A 496 -31.82 -12.04 -3.14
N GLU A 497 -32.96 -11.56 -2.72
CA GLU A 497 -33.07 -10.38 -1.88
C GLU A 497 -32.77 -10.74 -0.42
N ALA A 498 -31.89 -9.96 0.23
CA ALA A 498 -31.64 -10.08 1.66
C ALA A 498 -32.81 -9.48 2.45
N ALA A 499 -33.07 -10.01 3.63
CA ALA A 499 -33.99 -9.36 4.57
C ALA A 499 -33.29 -8.12 5.17
N TYR A 500 -34.02 -7.03 5.30
CA TYR A 500 -33.48 -5.80 5.89
C TYR A 500 -34.51 -5.06 6.74
N GLU A 501 -34.00 -4.30 7.69
CA GLU A 501 -34.78 -3.41 8.54
C GLU A 501 -34.22 -1.98 8.42
N THR A 502 -35.08 -1.00 8.29
CA THR A 502 -34.67 0.41 8.35
C THR A 502 -34.30 0.74 9.79
N VAL A 503 -33.10 1.22 10.03
CA VAL A 503 -32.67 1.63 11.37
C VAL A 503 -33.19 3.04 11.65
N GLU A 504 -34.17 3.16 12.56
CA GLU A 504 -34.61 4.47 13.06
C GLU A 504 -33.48 5.07 13.93
N GLY A 505 -32.99 6.24 13.53
CA GLY A 505 -31.93 6.98 14.24
C GLY A 505 -30.53 6.78 13.68
N GLY A 506 -30.39 6.15 12.54
CA GLY A 506 -29.17 6.22 11.71
C GLY A 506 -28.86 7.66 11.36
N LEU A 507 -27.60 7.93 11.10
CA LEU A 507 -27.02 9.23 10.79
C LEU A 507 -27.97 10.18 10.08
N ALA A 508 -28.13 11.37 10.58
CA ALA A 508 -29.09 12.38 10.09
C ALA A 508 -28.90 12.75 8.60
N ALA A 509 -27.82 12.32 7.96
CA ALA A 509 -27.49 12.56 6.56
C ALA A 509 -27.52 11.31 5.66
N LEU A 510 -27.48 10.09 6.21
CA LEU A 510 -27.38 8.86 5.43
C LEU A 510 -28.45 7.86 5.90
N GLU A 511 -29.37 7.48 5.02
CA GLU A 511 -30.27 6.37 5.27
C GLU A 511 -29.46 5.07 5.28
N ARG A 512 -29.36 4.43 6.44
CA ARG A 512 -28.75 3.13 6.60
C ARG A 512 -29.78 2.04 6.69
N PHE A 513 -29.46 0.92 6.08
CA PHE A 513 -30.19 -0.31 6.21
C PHE A 513 -29.31 -1.35 6.91
N GLU A 514 -29.81 -1.98 7.96
CA GLU A 514 -29.24 -3.22 8.44
C GLU A 514 -29.86 -4.37 7.65
N TRP A 515 -29.03 -5.24 7.13
CA TRP A 515 -29.47 -6.38 6.36
C TRP A 515 -29.01 -7.69 7.02
N VAL A 516 -29.77 -8.76 6.76
CA VAL A 516 -29.45 -10.11 7.19
C VAL A 516 -29.71 -11.11 6.08
N VAL A 517 -28.76 -12.01 5.90
CA VAL A 517 -28.87 -13.22 5.08
C VAL A 517 -28.80 -14.41 6.03
N ALA A 518 -29.87 -15.20 6.11
CA ALA A 518 -29.97 -16.36 6.97
C ALA A 518 -29.89 -17.65 6.13
N LEU A 519 -28.89 -18.46 6.38
CA LEU A 519 -28.56 -19.66 5.61
C LEU A 519 -28.76 -20.93 6.47
N ASP A 520 -29.45 -21.90 5.90
CA ASP A 520 -29.52 -23.25 6.45
C ASP A 520 -28.33 -24.05 5.84
N LEU A 521 -27.25 -24.16 6.62
CA LEU A 521 -26.01 -24.81 6.16
C LEU A 521 -26.23 -26.29 5.79
N ASP A 522 -27.25 -26.94 6.35
CA ASP A 522 -27.59 -28.32 6.04
C ASP A 522 -28.23 -28.49 4.66
N ARG A 523 -28.66 -27.38 4.04
CA ARG A 523 -29.20 -27.34 2.67
C ARG A 523 -28.21 -26.89 1.62
N LEU A 524 -27.06 -26.39 2.05
CA LEU A 524 -25.97 -26.02 1.15
C LEU A 524 -25.17 -27.26 0.77
N GLU A 525 -24.55 -27.23 -0.41
CA GLU A 525 -23.61 -28.27 -0.81
C GLU A 525 -22.50 -28.40 0.23
N ALA A 526 -22.01 -29.62 0.45
CA ALA A 526 -20.95 -29.85 1.42
C ALA A 526 -19.64 -29.21 0.97
N GLY A 527 -19.01 -28.46 1.86
CA GLY A 527 -17.74 -27.78 1.60
C GLY A 527 -17.84 -26.26 1.68
N ASN A 528 -16.78 -25.59 1.27
CA ASN A 528 -16.73 -24.13 1.26
C ASN A 528 -17.65 -23.57 0.20
N GLN A 529 -18.48 -22.62 0.59
CA GLN A 529 -19.38 -21.87 -0.27
C GLN A 529 -19.05 -20.39 -0.14
N THR A 530 -19.15 -19.64 -1.24
CA THR A 530 -18.96 -18.19 -1.22
C THR A 530 -20.31 -17.50 -1.28
N VAL A 531 -20.60 -16.69 -0.27
CA VAL A 531 -21.77 -15.79 -0.27
C VAL A 531 -21.31 -14.42 -0.70
N GLU A 532 -21.85 -13.95 -1.79
CA GLU A 532 -21.63 -12.61 -2.32
C GLU A 532 -22.83 -11.73 -2.01
N VAL A 533 -22.56 -10.50 -1.57
CA VAL A 533 -23.59 -9.52 -1.21
C VAL A 533 -23.30 -8.21 -1.91
N ARG A 534 -24.34 -7.56 -2.46
CA ARG A 534 -24.26 -6.22 -3.06
C ARG A 534 -25.49 -5.37 -2.71
N GLY A 535 -25.32 -4.06 -2.70
CA GLY A 535 -26.41 -3.10 -2.67
C GLY A 535 -26.82 -2.73 -4.09
N LEU A 536 -28.06 -2.33 -4.30
CA LEU A 536 -28.51 -1.66 -5.51
C LEU A 536 -28.99 -0.26 -5.16
N ASN A 537 -28.62 0.74 -5.97
CA ASN A 537 -29.18 2.09 -5.86
C ASN A 537 -30.61 2.16 -6.45
N GLU A 538 -31.26 3.32 -6.41
CA GLU A 538 -32.59 3.52 -6.95
C GLU A 538 -32.69 3.30 -8.48
N GLN A 539 -31.59 3.46 -9.20
CA GLN A 539 -31.50 3.24 -10.64
C GLN A 539 -31.21 1.76 -10.99
N GLY A 540 -30.94 0.94 -9.96
CA GLY A 540 -30.64 -0.47 -10.10
C GLY A 540 -29.17 -0.78 -10.42
N ALA A 541 -28.28 0.23 -10.33
CA ALA A 541 -26.85 0.00 -10.45
C ALA A 541 -26.32 -0.67 -9.17
N PRO A 542 -25.47 -1.72 -9.28
CA PRO A 542 -24.92 -2.42 -8.14
C PRO A 542 -23.77 -1.66 -7.49
N SER A 543 -23.61 -1.83 -6.18
CA SER A 543 -22.37 -1.48 -5.47
C SER A 543 -21.23 -2.44 -5.83
N LEU A 544 -20.02 -2.14 -5.37
CA LEU A 544 -18.99 -3.16 -5.21
C LEU A 544 -19.54 -4.28 -4.32
N SER A 545 -19.19 -5.53 -4.66
CA SER A 545 -19.60 -6.71 -3.90
C SER A 545 -18.68 -6.97 -2.72
N VAL A 546 -19.26 -7.52 -1.64
CA VAL A 546 -18.52 -8.07 -0.49
C VAL A 546 -18.78 -9.57 -0.39
N PHE A 547 -17.80 -10.29 0.12
CA PHE A 547 -17.80 -11.75 0.12
C PHE A 547 -17.65 -12.32 1.52
N ALA A 548 -18.33 -13.44 1.79
CA ALA A 548 -18.13 -14.24 2.97
C ALA A 548 -18.04 -15.72 2.61
N ALA A 549 -17.12 -16.42 3.24
CA ALA A 549 -17.05 -17.87 3.16
C ALA A 549 -17.95 -18.50 4.23
N VAL A 550 -18.74 -19.51 3.85
CA VAL A 550 -19.52 -20.37 4.74
C VAL A 550 -19.26 -21.84 4.41
N VAL A 551 -19.39 -22.72 5.39
CA VAL A 551 -19.17 -24.16 5.18
C VAL A 551 -20.51 -24.89 5.20
N GLY A 552 -20.93 -25.36 4.03
CA GLY A 552 -22.11 -26.20 3.91
C GLY A 552 -21.89 -27.57 4.56
N THR A 553 -22.90 -28.04 5.28
CA THR A 553 -22.86 -29.29 6.03
C THR A 553 -23.79 -30.37 5.47
N CYS A 554 -24.25 -30.19 4.21
CA CYS A 554 -25.17 -31.15 3.58
C CYS A 554 -24.66 -32.58 3.78
N LEU A 555 -25.28 -33.28 4.72
CA LEU A 555 -25.11 -34.71 4.84
C LEU A 555 -25.93 -35.35 3.74
N LEU A 556 -25.26 -35.84 2.70
CA LEU A 556 -25.87 -36.82 1.83
C LEU A 556 -26.32 -38.00 2.71
N TYR A 557 -27.60 -38.04 3.09
CA TYR A 557 -28.20 -39.26 3.53
C TYR A 557 -28.19 -40.23 2.33
N THR A 558 -27.13 -41.02 2.22
CA THR A 558 -27.26 -42.27 1.49
C THR A 558 -28.21 -43.11 2.30
N SER A 559 -29.47 -43.14 1.90
CA SER A 559 -30.38 -44.14 2.36
C SER A 559 -29.91 -45.49 1.78
N ASP A 560 -29.00 -46.16 2.47
CA ASP A 560 -28.92 -47.62 2.36
C ASP A 560 -30.14 -48.17 3.07
N ALA A 561 -31.26 -48.08 2.36
CA ALA A 561 -32.32 -49.03 2.56
C ALA A 561 -31.88 -50.33 1.89
N ALA A 562 -31.08 -51.11 2.57
CA ALA A 562 -31.05 -52.52 2.32
C ALA A 562 -32.28 -53.09 3.05
N ASP A 563 -33.34 -53.19 2.30
CA ASP A 563 -34.39 -54.15 2.60
C ASP A 563 -33.83 -55.55 2.40
N ASP A 564 -33.82 -56.28 3.53
CA ASP A 564 -34.43 -57.62 3.54
C ASP A 564 -34.81 -58.05 4.94
#